data_92b917ee6722298792620d602541a3d8
#
_entry.id   92b917ee6722298792620d602541a3d8
#
_cell.length_a   1.000
_cell.length_b   1.000
_cell.length_c   1.000
_cell.angle_alpha   90.00
_cell.angle_beta   90.00
_cell.angle_gamma   90.00
#
_symmetry.space_group_name_H-M   'P 1'
#
loop_
_entity.id
_entity.type
_entity.pdbx_description
1 polymer ?
#
loop_
_entity_poly.entity_id
_entity_poly.type
_entity_poly.pdbx_seq_one_letter_code
_entity_poly.pdbx_strand_id
1 'polypeptide(L)'
;MNNAIEITGLSKKYDGFKLENINIVLPKGYIMGFIGENGAGKTTVIKAMTGLIRYDSGDIKLFGESFKNIGAAVRENIGVVMDDYGLPPEADTKDINKIMKGIYSTWNSRAFFRYTEKFGLPQNKRIKSYSTGMKRKLSIAVA
;
A
#
# COMPACT_ATOMS: atom_id res chain seq x y z
N MET A 1 -13.28 -17.58 10.45
CA MET A 1 -12.98 -17.18 9.05
C MET A 1 -11.60 -16.53 9.02
N ASN A 2 -10.83 -16.76 7.97
CA ASN A 2 -9.46 -16.22 7.89
C ASN A 2 -9.52 -14.87 7.15
N ASN A 3 -9.64 -13.76 7.90
CA ASN A 3 -9.77 -12.43 7.33
C ASN A 3 -8.39 -11.83 6.98
N ALA A 4 -8.32 -11.13 5.86
CA ALA A 4 -7.14 -10.35 5.48
C ALA A 4 -7.10 -9.03 6.25
N ILE A 5 -8.28 -8.38 6.41
CA ILE A 5 -8.43 -7.11 7.13
C ILE A 5 -9.63 -7.20 8.05
N GLU A 6 -9.45 -6.77 9.29
CA GLU A 6 -10.52 -6.52 10.25
C GLU A 6 -10.29 -5.15 10.89
N ILE A 7 -11.29 -4.28 10.80
CA ILE A 7 -11.31 -2.97 11.45
C ILE A 7 -12.53 -2.91 12.33
N THR A 8 -12.35 -2.51 13.58
CA THR A 8 -13.45 -2.37 14.55
C THR A 8 -13.38 -1.01 15.23
N GLY A 9 -14.44 -0.23 15.09
CA GLY A 9 -14.60 1.06 15.78
C GLY A 9 -13.54 2.11 15.44
N LEU A 10 -12.91 2.03 14.26
CA LEU A 10 -11.86 2.95 13.87
C LEU A 10 -12.40 4.38 13.79
N SER A 11 -11.75 5.28 14.53
CA SER A 11 -12.10 6.70 14.53
C SER A 11 -10.84 7.56 14.42
N LYS A 12 -10.99 8.69 13.69
CA LYS A 12 -9.94 9.69 13.51
C LYS A 12 -10.56 11.07 13.37
N LYS A 13 -10.06 12.03 14.14
CA LYS A 13 -10.50 13.42 14.10
C LYS A 13 -9.39 14.31 13.52
N TYR A 14 -9.78 15.21 12.66
CA TYR A 14 -9.00 16.35 12.18
C TYR A 14 -9.82 17.63 12.35
N ASP A 15 -9.18 18.79 12.21
CA ASP A 15 -9.91 20.04 12.14
C ASP A 15 -10.84 20.04 10.91
N GLY A 16 -12.16 20.19 11.15
CA GLY A 16 -13.16 20.19 10.10
C GLY A 16 -13.55 18.83 9.51
N PHE A 17 -12.96 17.70 9.98
CA PHE A 17 -13.31 16.37 9.49
C PHE A 17 -13.24 15.31 10.60
N LYS A 18 -14.24 14.42 10.62
CA LYS A 18 -14.29 13.30 11.57
C LYS A 18 -14.60 12.00 10.85
N LEU A 19 -13.74 11.03 11.00
CA LEU A 19 -14.01 9.63 10.69
C LEU A 19 -14.45 8.95 11.98
N GLU A 20 -15.59 8.27 12.01
CA GLU A 20 -16.18 7.76 13.25
C GLU A 20 -16.70 6.34 13.10
N ASN A 21 -16.30 5.48 14.03
CA ASN A 21 -16.81 4.11 14.20
C ASN A 21 -16.82 3.27 12.91
N ILE A 22 -15.73 3.32 12.14
CA ILE A 22 -15.62 2.52 10.91
C ILE A 22 -15.36 1.06 11.26
N ASN A 23 -16.17 0.18 10.68
CA ASN A 23 -16.08 -1.25 10.82
C ASN A 23 -15.96 -1.90 9.44
N ILE A 24 -14.92 -2.70 9.21
CA ILE A 24 -14.63 -3.34 7.92
C ILE A 24 -14.14 -4.75 8.18
N VAL A 25 -14.65 -5.71 7.41
CA VAL A 25 -14.15 -7.08 7.36
C VAL A 25 -13.91 -7.44 5.91
N LEU A 26 -12.66 -7.81 5.58
CA LEU A 26 -12.28 -8.32 4.27
C LEU A 26 -11.71 -9.73 4.44
N PRO A 27 -12.43 -10.78 4.02
CA PRO A 27 -11.90 -12.14 4.02
C PRO A 27 -10.73 -12.29 3.04
N LYS A 28 -9.83 -13.25 3.30
CA LYS A 28 -8.76 -13.60 2.35
C LYS A 28 -9.34 -14.07 1.01
N GLY A 29 -8.70 -13.68 -0.09
CA GLY A 29 -9.10 -14.06 -1.45
C GLY A 29 -10.22 -13.22 -2.05
N TYR A 30 -10.70 -12.21 -1.34
CA TYR A 30 -11.75 -11.29 -1.83
C TYR A 30 -11.17 -9.94 -2.20
N ILE A 31 -11.87 -9.23 -3.10
CA ILE A 31 -11.61 -7.84 -3.47
C ILE A 31 -12.72 -6.98 -2.88
N MET A 32 -12.36 -5.89 -2.21
CA MET A 32 -13.31 -4.91 -1.67
C MET A 32 -13.15 -3.58 -2.39
N GLY A 33 -14.25 -3.05 -2.94
CA GLY A 33 -14.32 -1.69 -3.46
C GLY A 33 -14.63 -0.70 -2.33
N PHE A 34 -13.84 0.36 -2.22
CA PHE A 34 -14.06 1.45 -1.27
C PHE A 34 -14.63 2.65 -2.01
N ILE A 35 -15.94 2.82 -1.98
CA ILE A 35 -16.68 3.81 -2.77
C ILE A 35 -17.23 4.91 -1.84
N GLY A 36 -17.27 6.14 -2.31
CA GLY A 36 -17.80 7.30 -1.59
C GLY A 36 -17.33 8.61 -2.20
N GLU A 37 -17.91 9.72 -1.77
CA GLU A 37 -17.57 11.07 -2.21
C GLU A 37 -16.13 11.46 -1.89
N ASN A 38 -15.62 12.49 -2.55
CA ASN A 38 -14.33 13.07 -2.20
C ASN A 38 -14.44 13.70 -0.80
N GLY A 39 -13.47 13.42 0.05
CA GLY A 39 -13.50 13.85 1.45
C GLY A 39 -14.18 12.86 2.42
N ALA A 40 -14.86 11.81 1.95
CA ALA A 40 -15.55 10.84 2.82
C ALA A 40 -14.63 10.00 3.73
N GLY A 41 -13.30 10.19 3.67
CA GLY A 41 -12.36 9.49 4.56
C GLY A 41 -11.74 8.20 4.01
N LYS A 42 -12.01 7.84 2.74
CA LYS A 42 -11.43 6.63 2.12
C LYS A 42 -9.92 6.55 2.27
N THR A 43 -9.23 7.61 1.88
CA THR A 43 -7.76 7.71 1.99
C THR A 43 -7.28 7.67 3.45
N THR A 44 -8.06 8.24 4.37
CA THR A 44 -7.76 8.22 5.82
C THR A 44 -7.79 6.78 6.36
N VAL A 45 -8.80 5.99 5.98
CA VAL A 45 -8.88 4.58 6.37
C VAL A 45 -7.70 3.80 5.81
N ILE A 46 -7.37 3.97 4.52
CA ILE A 46 -6.22 3.29 3.89
C ILE A 46 -4.91 3.68 4.57
N LYS A 47 -4.69 4.96 4.84
CA LYS A 47 -3.49 5.45 5.55
C LYS A 47 -3.41 4.91 6.98
N ALA A 48 -4.54 4.76 7.68
CA ALA A 48 -4.57 4.17 9.01
C ALA A 48 -4.21 2.67 8.97
N MET A 49 -4.78 1.91 8.02
CA MET A 49 -4.47 0.48 7.81
C MET A 49 -3.00 0.23 7.46
N THR A 50 -2.38 1.15 6.75
CA THR A 50 -0.97 1.04 6.34
C THR A 50 0.02 1.65 7.33
N GLY A 51 -0.50 2.26 8.42
CA GLY A 51 0.32 2.90 9.46
C GLY A 51 0.95 4.23 9.07
N LEU A 52 0.51 4.82 7.96
CA LEU A 52 0.97 6.15 7.54
C LEU A 52 0.41 7.28 8.40
N ILE A 53 -0.67 7.02 9.12
CA ILE A 53 -1.25 7.94 10.12
C ILE A 53 -1.62 7.19 11.39
N ARG A 54 -1.61 7.89 12.52
CA ARG A 54 -2.17 7.40 13.78
C ARG A 54 -3.68 7.65 13.80
N TYR A 55 -4.44 6.70 14.32
CA TYR A 55 -5.87 6.82 14.61
C TYR A 55 -6.11 7.03 16.10
N ASP A 56 -7.29 7.56 16.44
CA ASP A 56 -7.57 8.01 17.82
C ASP A 56 -8.19 6.88 18.64
N SER A 57 -9.03 6.02 18.02
CA SER A 57 -9.63 4.86 18.68
C SER A 57 -9.95 3.75 17.69
N GLY A 58 -10.27 2.57 18.21
CA GLY A 58 -10.56 1.36 17.46
C GLY A 58 -9.39 0.38 17.39
N ASP A 59 -9.59 -0.70 16.66
CA ASP A 59 -8.57 -1.71 16.41
C ASP A 59 -8.51 -2.08 14.92
N ILE A 60 -7.30 -2.36 14.44
CA ILE A 60 -7.03 -2.83 13.08
C ILE A 60 -6.24 -4.12 13.20
N LYS A 61 -6.74 -5.18 12.55
CA LYS A 61 -6.02 -6.44 12.39
C LYS A 61 -5.75 -6.70 10.92
N LEU A 62 -4.52 -7.09 10.62
CA LEU A 62 -4.11 -7.52 9.29
C LEU A 62 -3.65 -8.99 9.39
N PHE A 63 -4.27 -9.85 8.60
CA PHE A 63 -4.04 -11.31 8.63
C PHE A 63 -4.21 -11.95 10.02
N GLY A 64 -5.09 -11.36 10.87
CA GLY A 64 -5.37 -11.81 12.23
C GLY A 64 -4.49 -11.19 13.31
N GLU A 65 -3.42 -10.47 12.95
CA GLU A 65 -2.52 -9.80 13.89
C GLU A 65 -2.93 -8.33 14.10
N SER A 66 -2.96 -7.88 15.35
CA SER A 66 -3.23 -6.47 15.66
C SER A 66 -2.13 -5.58 15.07
N PHE A 67 -2.54 -4.52 14.39
CA PHE A 67 -1.62 -3.57 13.75
C PHE A 67 -0.63 -2.94 14.74
N LYS A 68 -1.00 -2.80 16.02
CA LYS A 68 -0.14 -2.27 17.07
C LYS A 68 1.09 -3.16 17.33
N ASN A 69 0.95 -4.46 17.10
CA ASN A 69 1.98 -5.47 17.38
C ASN A 69 2.47 -6.17 16.10
N ILE A 70 2.06 -5.67 14.94
CA ILE A 70 2.37 -6.32 13.65
C ILE A 70 3.88 -6.38 13.40
N GLY A 71 4.40 -7.58 13.23
CA GLY A 71 5.81 -7.82 12.96
C GLY A 71 6.22 -7.47 11.52
N ALA A 72 7.55 -7.37 11.29
CA ALA A 72 8.10 -7.12 9.95
C ALA A 72 7.63 -8.17 8.93
N ALA A 73 7.60 -9.44 9.32
CA ALA A 73 7.18 -10.55 8.45
C ALA A 73 5.76 -10.39 7.89
N VAL A 74 4.82 -9.84 8.66
CA VAL A 74 3.47 -9.58 8.18
C VAL A 74 3.44 -8.34 7.29
N ARG A 75 4.22 -7.30 7.63
CA ARG A 75 4.33 -6.08 6.81
C ARG A 75 4.90 -6.35 5.43
N GLU A 76 5.84 -7.29 5.31
CA GLU A 76 6.41 -7.71 4.03
C GLU A 76 5.39 -8.38 3.09
N ASN A 77 4.24 -8.81 3.60
CA ASN A 77 3.15 -9.37 2.80
C ASN A 77 2.09 -8.33 2.38
N ILE A 78 2.34 -7.05 2.62
CA ILE A 78 1.40 -5.97 2.31
C ILE A 78 2.02 -5.04 1.27
N GLY A 79 1.49 -5.10 0.05
CA GLY A 79 1.82 -4.14 -0.99
C GLY A 79 0.86 -2.94 -0.94
N VAL A 80 1.41 -1.72 -1.07
CA VAL A 80 0.62 -0.49 -1.08
C VAL A 80 0.95 0.33 -2.31
N VAL A 81 -0.08 0.68 -3.09
CA VAL A 81 0.06 1.58 -4.24
C VAL A 81 -0.63 2.90 -3.90
N MET A 82 0.14 3.97 -3.81
CA MET A 82 -0.35 5.32 -3.51
C MET A 82 -0.21 6.22 -4.73
N ASP A 83 -0.94 7.35 -4.74
CA ASP A 83 -0.84 8.35 -5.81
C ASP A 83 0.50 9.08 -5.81
N ASP A 84 1.08 9.31 -4.64
CA ASP A 84 2.48 9.72 -4.49
C ASP A 84 3.33 8.45 -4.40
N TYR A 85 4.11 8.22 -5.44
CA TYR A 85 4.80 6.94 -5.64
C TYR A 85 6.02 6.74 -4.73
N GLY A 86 6.52 7.80 -4.07
CA GLY A 86 7.67 7.74 -3.17
C GLY A 86 8.96 7.15 -3.80
N LEU A 87 8.96 6.96 -5.14
CA LEU A 87 10.09 6.36 -5.85
C LEU A 87 11.14 7.43 -6.18
N PRO A 88 12.44 7.15 -5.99
CA PRO A 88 13.50 8.10 -6.31
C PRO A 88 13.46 8.51 -7.79
N PRO A 89 13.32 9.81 -8.11
CA PRO A 89 13.15 10.27 -9.50
C PRO A 89 14.37 10.02 -10.38
N GLU A 90 15.56 9.95 -9.80
CA GLU A 90 16.82 9.72 -10.52
C GLU A 90 17.15 8.24 -10.72
N ALA A 91 16.42 7.34 -10.08
CA ALA A 91 16.57 5.90 -10.21
C ALA A 91 15.99 5.40 -11.54
N ASP A 92 16.52 4.29 -12.03
CA ASP A 92 15.91 3.45 -13.05
C ASP A 92 15.31 2.16 -12.42
N THR A 93 14.78 1.24 -13.23
CA THR A 93 14.19 -0.01 -12.71
C THR A 93 15.23 -0.94 -12.06
N LYS A 94 16.49 -0.88 -12.47
CA LYS A 94 17.56 -1.68 -11.86
C LYS A 94 17.91 -1.16 -10.48
N ASP A 95 17.95 0.17 -10.33
CA ASP A 95 18.16 0.82 -9.04
C ASP A 95 17.01 0.51 -8.07
N ILE A 96 15.76 0.58 -8.55
CA ILE A 96 14.59 0.19 -7.76
C ILE A 96 14.68 -1.27 -7.31
N ASN A 97 15.01 -2.18 -8.21
CA ASN A 97 15.21 -3.59 -7.84
C ASN A 97 16.27 -3.75 -6.74
N LYS A 98 17.38 -3.02 -6.83
CA LYS A 98 18.46 -3.08 -5.82
C LYS A 98 17.99 -2.53 -4.48
N ILE A 99 17.26 -1.41 -4.47
CA ILE A 99 16.70 -0.80 -3.26
C ILE A 99 15.72 -1.79 -2.59
N MET A 100 14.76 -2.31 -3.36
CA MET A 100 13.73 -3.20 -2.82
C MET A 100 14.31 -4.52 -2.28
N LYS A 101 15.31 -5.06 -2.95
CA LYS A 101 16.07 -6.24 -2.47
C LYS A 101 16.80 -5.97 -1.15
N GLY A 102 17.20 -4.73 -0.88
CA GLY A 102 17.81 -4.34 0.39
C GLY A 102 16.80 -4.10 1.52
N ILE A 103 15.54 -3.85 1.19
CA ILE A 103 14.48 -3.55 2.17
C ILE A 103 13.68 -4.81 2.54
N TYR A 104 13.30 -5.63 1.54
CA TYR A 104 12.42 -6.78 1.72
C TYR A 104 13.20 -8.09 1.61
N SER A 105 13.13 -8.91 2.64
CA SER A 105 13.80 -10.22 2.68
C SER A 105 13.23 -11.20 1.65
N THR A 106 11.94 -11.05 1.33
CA THR A 106 11.18 -11.89 0.40
C THR A 106 11.17 -11.36 -1.04
N TRP A 107 11.92 -10.28 -1.33
CA TRP A 107 11.91 -9.65 -2.65
C TRP A 107 12.26 -10.60 -3.80
N ASN A 108 11.39 -10.65 -4.80
CA ASN A 108 11.57 -11.48 -5.98
C ASN A 108 11.91 -10.64 -7.22
N SER A 109 13.20 -10.44 -7.47
CA SER A 109 13.70 -9.68 -8.63
C SER A 109 13.17 -10.20 -9.97
N ARG A 110 13.02 -11.54 -10.14
CA ARG A 110 12.49 -12.14 -11.38
C ARG A 110 11.03 -11.74 -11.59
N ALA A 111 10.22 -11.78 -10.55
CA ALA A 111 8.83 -11.35 -10.62
C ALA A 111 8.74 -9.85 -10.97
N PHE A 112 9.53 -9.02 -10.30
CA PHE A 112 9.58 -7.58 -10.57
C PHE A 112 9.90 -7.27 -12.04
N PHE A 113 10.99 -7.83 -12.60
CA PHE A 113 11.34 -7.57 -14.00
C PHE A 113 10.31 -8.13 -14.98
N ARG A 114 9.68 -9.27 -14.71
CA ARG A 114 8.57 -9.80 -15.50
C ARG A 114 7.38 -8.82 -15.53
N TYR A 115 7.04 -8.18 -14.40
CA TYR A 115 5.97 -7.18 -14.37
C TYR A 115 6.37 -5.89 -15.08
N THR A 116 7.59 -5.39 -14.93
CA THR A 116 8.05 -4.20 -15.65
C THR A 116 8.02 -4.42 -17.16
N GLU A 117 8.41 -5.60 -17.65
CA GLU A 117 8.32 -6.00 -19.06
C GLU A 117 6.85 -6.10 -19.52
N LYS A 118 6.00 -6.82 -18.78
CA LYS A 118 4.56 -6.94 -19.07
C LYS A 118 3.86 -5.58 -19.17
N PHE A 119 4.28 -4.61 -18.36
CA PHE A 119 3.74 -3.25 -18.38
C PHE A 119 4.37 -2.34 -19.44
N GLY A 120 5.35 -2.82 -20.20
CA GLY A 120 6.06 -2.06 -21.22
C GLY A 120 6.90 -0.93 -20.64
N LEU A 121 7.47 -1.11 -19.45
CA LEU A 121 8.28 -0.07 -18.80
C LEU A 121 9.73 -0.12 -19.31
N PRO A 122 10.31 1.03 -19.73
CA PRO A 122 11.69 1.08 -20.19
C PRO A 122 12.66 0.89 -19.02
N GLN A 123 13.53 -0.11 -19.11
CA GLN A 123 14.40 -0.52 -18.01
C GLN A 123 15.57 0.46 -17.75
N ASN A 124 16.02 1.19 -18.77
CA ASN A 124 17.20 2.06 -18.68
C ASN A 124 16.83 3.56 -18.66
N LYS A 125 15.56 3.90 -18.42
CA LYS A 125 15.07 5.28 -18.37
C LYS A 125 14.80 5.68 -16.93
N ARG A 126 15.22 6.89 -16.54
CA ARG A 126 14.99 7.41 -15.20
C ARG A 126 13.51 7.66 -14.93
N ILE A 127 13.05 7.39 -13.70
CA ILE A 127 11.64 7.49 -13.27
C ILE A 127 11.10 8.92 -13.45
N LYS A 128 11.93 9.95 -13.29
CA LYS A 128 11.51 11.34 -13.55
C LYS A 128 10.95 11.55 -14.97
N SER A 129 11.42 10.76 -15.92
CA SER A 129 10.99 10.84 -17.33
C SER A 129 9.82 9.92 -17.65
N TYR A 130 9.27 9.20 -16.66
CA TYR A 130 8.08 8.36 -16.84
C TYR A 130 6.82 9.23 -16.85
N SER A 131 5.85 8.86 -17.71
CA SER A 131 4.51 9.41 -17.61
C SER A 131 3.85 9.01 -16.29
N THR A 132 2.78 9.71 -15.88
CA THR A 132 1.99 9.35 -14.70
C THR A 132 1.52 7.90 -14.76
N GLY A 133 1.04 7.44 -15.93
CA GLY A 133 0.62 6.05 -16.13
C GLY A 133 1.78 5.05 -15.98
N MET A 134 2.99 5.38 -16.46
CA MET A 134 4.17 4.53 -16.29
C MET A 134 4.60 4.46 -14.82
N LYS A 135 4.55 5.58 -14.09
CA LYS A 135 4.83 5.60 -12.65
C LYS A 135 3.86 4.74 -11.86
N ARG A 136 2.54 4.80 -12.17
CA ARG A 136 1.53 3.92 -11.56
C ARG A 136 1.81 2.44 -11.82
N LYS A 137 2.13 2.07 -13.07
CA LYS A 137 2.50 0.70 -13.42
C LYS A 137 3.74 0.23 -12.66
N LEU A 138 4.75 1.10 -12.52
CA LEU A 138 5.94 0.78 -11.73
C LEU A 138 5.61 0.56 -10.25
N SER A 139 4.77 1.43 -9.65
CA SER A 139 4.32 1.25 -8.26
C SER A 139 3.59 -0.06 -8.03
N ILE A 140 2.77 -0.49 -9.01
CA ILE A 140 2.11 -1.81 -8.96
C ILE A 140 3.14 -2.96 -9.08
N ALA A 141 4.20 -2.79 -9.89
CA ALA A 141 5.24 -3.81 -10.01
C ALA A 141 6.12 -3.90 -8.75
N VAL A 142 6.19 -2.84 -7.96
CA VAL A 142 6.94 -2.76 -6.68
C VAL A 142 6.13 -3.32 -5.51
N ALA A 143 4.80 -3.13 -5.49
CA ALA A 143 3.90 -3.64 -4.45
C ALA A 143 3.68 -5.15 -4.54
#